data_cc67ae6b3dd1f8bcaa4bd49d5be4e77e
#
_entry.id   cc67ae6b3dd1f8bcaa4bd49d5be4e77e
#
_cell.length_a   1.000
_cell.length_b   1.000
_cell.length_c   1.000
_cell.angle_alpha   90.00
_cell.angle_beta   90.00
_cell.angle_gamma   90.00
#
_symmetry.space_group_name_H-M   'P 1'
#
loop_
_entity.id
_entity.type
_entity.pdbx_description
1 polymer ?
#
loop_
_entity_poly.entity_id
_entity_poly.type
_entity_poly.pdbx_seq_one_letter_code
_entity_poly.pdbx_strand_id
1 'polypeptide(L)'
;MNRLSGKVALISGGATGMGGAASVLFAAEGARVAILDLNLTEAEARVSEITIAGGQAIAIKCDVSDAAQVTAAVEKATAALGPITVLFNHAGTIVIKPFLETTEAEWDWLHAVNVKSMFLVTKAVLPGMIAAGGGSIVCTSSISAVAGTPMEVLYDTTKGAVHMFARAIAVEFRDRGIRCNAVCPGFIETPHGLREVRDLQALGVDVSEAAIMAAQGRIGKAVEVAQAALFLASDEASFVNGTHLFVDNGFTAI
;
A
#
# COMPACT_ATOMS: atom_id res chain seq x y z
N MET A 1 6.28 12.50 -16.89
CA MET A 1 6.96 11.60 -17.86
C MET A 1 6.04 10.54 -18.45
N ASN A 2 4.78 10.46 -18.07
CA ASN A 2 3.80 9.48 -18.61
C ASN A 2 4.18 7.99 -18.42
N ARG A 3 4.84 7.66 -17.31
CA ARG A 3 5.31 6.28 -16.98
C ARG A 3 4.16 5.27 -16.83
N LEU A 4 2.93 5.76 -16.56
CA LEU A 4 1.70 4.97 -16.44
C LEU A 4 0.67 5.33 -17.53
N SER A 5 1.10 5.92 -18.66
CA SER A 5 0.20 6.29 -19.75
C SER A 5 -0.62 5.08 -20.23
N GLY A 6 -1.93 5.27 -20.36
CA GLY A 6 -2.87 4.23 -20.78
C GLY A 6 -3.24 3.20 -19.70
N LYS A 7 -2.59 3.19 -18.54
CA LYS A 7 -2.87 2.25 -17.45
C LYS A 7 -4.04 2.73 -16.60
N VAL A 8 -4.73 1.77 -15.99
CA VAL A 8 -5.74 2.02 -14.94
C VAL A 8 -5.17 1.51 -13.63
N ALA A 9 -5.03 2.40 -12.66
CA ALA A 9 -4.51 2.09 -11.34
C ALA A 9 -5.64 2.05 -10.30
N LEU A 10 -5.75 0.98 -9.54
CA LEU A 10 -6.57 0.90 -8.35
C LEU A 10 -5.67 1.01 -7.12
N ILE A 11 -5.98 1.93 -6.22
CA ILE A 11 -5.21 2.19 -5.00
C ILE A 11 -6.13 2.02 -3.79
N SER A 12 -5.87 1.01 -2.97
CA SER A 12 -6.55 0.83 -1.69
C SER A 12 -5.88 1.68 -0.61
N GLY A 13 -6.66 2.37 0.23
CA GLY A 13 -6.12 3.35 1.19
C GLY A 13 -5.53 4.58 0.49
N GLY A 14 -6.10 4.95 -0.67
CA GLY A 14 -5.55 5.97 -1.56
C GLY A 14 -5.92 7.42 -1.23
N ALA A 15 -6.60 7.69 -0.11
CA ALA A 15 -7.06 9.03 0.23
C ALA A 15 -5.99 9.88 0.91
N THR A 16 -5.16 9.29 1.78
CA THR A 16 -4.22 10.04 2.64
C THR A 16 -2.83 9.41 2.67
N GLY A 17 -1.89 10.08 3.30
CA GLY A 17 -0.53 9.55 3.52
C GLY A 17 0.16 9.10 2.24
N MET A 18 0.81 7.94 2.29
CA MET A 18 1.54 7.36 1.15
C MET A 18 0.60 6.98 0.00
N GLY A 19 -0.59 6.46 0.31
CA GLY A 19 -1.61 6.13 -0.69
C GLY A 19 -2.14 7.38 -1.42
N GLY A 20 -2.41 8.46 -0.69
CA GLY A 20 -2.81 9.75 -1.26
C GLY A 20 -1.73 10.34 -2.16
N ALA A 21 -0.47 10.31 -1.73
CA ALA A 21 0.67 10.73 -2.54
C ALA A 21 0.81 9.88 -3.81
N ALA A 22 0.60 8.57 -3.71
CA ALA A 22 0.63 7.68 -4.87
C ALA A 22 -0.54 7.95 -5.83
N SER A 23 -1.74 8.23 -5.32
CA SER A 23 -2.92 8.56 -6.15
C SER A 23 -2.66 9.77 -7.04
N VAL A 24 -2.11 10.85 -6.46
CA VAL A 24 -1.75 12.06 -7.21
C VAL A 24 -0.61 11.79 -8.17
N LEU A 25 0.45 11.14 -7.72
CA LEU A 25 1.62 10.88 -8.54
C LEU A 25 1.31 9.94 -9.73
N PHE A 26 0.53 8.87 -9.52
CA PHE A 26 0.18 7.95 -10.59
C PHE A 26 -0.69 8.63 -11.65
N ALA A 27 -1.61 9.50 -11.23
CA ALA A 27 -2.40 10.31 -12.16
C ALA A 27 -1.54 11.30 -12.94
N ALA A 28 -0.60 11.97 -12.29
CA ALA A 28 0.36 12.88 -12.95
C ALA A 28 1.27 12.15 -13.96
N GLU A 29 1.49 10.85 -13.76
CA GLU A 29 2.23 9.98 -14.69
C GLU A 29 1.31 9.27 -15.72
N GLY A 30 0.08 9.75 -15.88
CA GLY A 30 -0.83 9.38 -16.96
C GLY A 30 -1.76 8.21 -16.68
N ALA A 31 -1.83 7.69 -15.45
CA ALA A 31 -2.81 6.68 -15.08
C ALA A 31 -4.21 7.30 -14.88
N ARG A 32 -5.25 6.52 -15.17
CA ARG A 32 -6.60 6.74 -14.66
C ARG A 32 -6.68 6.05 -13.30
N VAL A 33 -7.07 6.77 -12.23
CA VAL A 33 -6.92 6.29 -10.85
C VAL A 33 -8.27 6.02 -10.19
N ALA A 34 -8.47 4.81 -9.68
CA ALA A 34 -9.55 4.47 -8.76
C ALA A 34 -9.01 4.47 -7.32
N ILE A 35 -9.53 5.35 -6.48
CA ILE A 35 -9.17 5.51 -5.07
C ILE A 35 -10.21 4.78 -4.22
N LEU A 36 -9.80 3.70 -3.55
CA LEU A 36 -10.61 2.98 -2.57
C LEU A 36 -10.20 3.41 -1.17
N ASP A 37 -11.14 3.91 -0.38
CA ASP A 37 -10.89 4.31 1.00
C ASP A 37 -12.16 4.22 1.86
N LEU A 38 -11.99 4.06 3.17
CA LEU A 38 -13.09 4.20 4.13
C LEU A 38 -13.56 5.66 4.23
N ASN A 39 -12.61 6.61 4.10
CA ASN A 39 -12.86 8.04 4.15
C ASN A 39 -13.14 8.59 2.76
N LEU A 40 -14.42 8.54 2.36
CA LEU A 40 -14.86 9.03 1.05
C LEU A 40 -14.54 10.52 0.85
N THR A 41 -14.68 11.35 1.87
CA THR A 41 -14.44 12.81 1.78
C THR A 41 -12.98 13.11 1.42
N GLU A 42 -12.04 12.45 2.05
CA GLU A 42 -10.61 12.61 1.72
C GLU A 42 -10.28 12.03 0.34
N ALA A 43 -10.92 10.92 -0.04
CA ALA A 43 -10.75 10.35 -1.38
C ALA A 43 -11.28 11.29 -2.47
N GLU A 44 -12.42 11.95 -2.26
CA GLU A 44 -12.99 12.96 -3.17
C GLU A 44 -12.12 14.22 -3.25
N ALA A 45 -11.47 14.62 -2.15
CA ALA A 45 -10.49 15.70 -2.16
C ALA A 45 -9.29 15.35 -3.06
N ARG A 46 -8.79 14.11 -3.01
CA ARG A 46 -7.73 13.65 -3.94
C ARG A 46 -8.20 13.62 -5.39
N VAL A 47 -9.43 13.16 -5.65
CA VAL A 47 -10.02 13.21 -7.01
C VAL A 47 -10.08 14.64 -7.53
N SER A 48 -10.49 15.59 -6.69
CA SER A 48 -10.54 17.01 -7.06
C SER A 48 -9.15 17.56 -7.41
N GLU A 49 -8.13 17.26 -6.59
CA GLU A 49 -6.74 17.66 -6.86
C GLU A 49 -6.24 17.10 -8.19
N ILE A 50 -6.46 15.80 -8.43
CA ILE A 50 -6.08 15.13 -9.68
C ILE A 50 -6.77 15.74 -10.88
N THR A 51 -8.08 16.03 -10.77
CA THR A 51 -8.88 16.60 -11.86
C THR A 51 -8.46 18.03 -12.20
N ILE A 52 -8.17 18.85 -11.18
CA ILE A 52 -7.65 20.23 -11.37
C ILE A 52 -6.31 20.19 -12.11
N ALA A 53 -5.48 19.19 -11.83
CA ALA A 53 -4.21 18.98 -12.53
C ALA A 53 -4.36 18.35 -13.94
N GLY A 54 -5.59 18.10 -14.41
CA GLY A 54 -5.89 17.54 -15.74
C GLY A 54 -5.84 16.01 -15.80
N GLY A 55 -5.72 15.33 -14.67
CA GLY A 55 -5.78 13.86 -14.58
C GLY A 55 -7.22 13.33 -14.48
N GLN A 56 -7.35 12.01 -14.46
CA GLN A 56 -8.63 11.33 -14.31
C GLN A 56 -8.61 10.41 -13.08
N ALA A 57 -9.57 10.61 -12.16
CA ALA A 57 -9.73 9.75 -11.00
C ALA A 57 -11.18 9.63 -10.57
N ILE A 58 -11.47 8.57 -9.80
CA ILE A 58 -12.75 8.37 -9.11
C ILE A 58 -12.49 7.94 -7.66
N ALA A 59 -13.40 8.32 -6.76
CA ALA A 59 -13.41 7.88 -5.37
C ALA A 59 -14.49 6.81 -5.16
N ILE A 60 -14.16 5.77 -4.41
CA ILE A 60 -15.07 4.69 -4.06
C ILE A 60 -14.91 4.39 -2.57
N LYS A 61 -15.99 4.57 -1.80
CA LYS A 61 -16.01 4.14 -0.40
C LYS A 61 -15.96 2.62 -0.34
N CYS A 62 -14.98 2.08 0.36
CA CYS A 62 -14.79 0.64 0.46
C CYS A 62 -14.08 0.26 1.77
N ASP A 63 -14.69 -0.62 2.54
CA ASP A 63 -13.97 -1.40 3.55
C ASP A 63 -13.30 -2.59 2.85
N VAL A 64 -12.00 -2.55 2.74
CA VAL A 64 -11.22 -3.58 2.04
C VAL A 64 -11.20 -4.94 2.77
N SER A 65 -11.63 -4.99 4.02
CA SER A 65 -11.82 -6.24 4.78
C SER A 65 -13.14 -6.97 4.47
N ASP A 66 -14.06 -6.29 3.77
CA ASP A 66 -15.37 -6.79 3.35
C ASP A 66 -15.34 -7.24 1.87
N ALA A 67 -15.54 -8.53 1.65
CA ALA A 67 -15.47 -9.13 0.32
C ALA A 67 -16.51 -8.58 -0.67
N ALA A 68 -17.74 -8.27 -0.19
CA ALA A 68 -18.81 -7.77 -1.04
C ALA A 68 -18.52 -6.33 -1.48
N GLN A 69 -18.04 -5.48 -0.57
CA GLN A 69 -17.64 -4.12 -0.89
C GLN A 69 -16.46 -4.10 -1.86
N VAL A 70 -15.46 -4.95 -1.66
CA VAL A 70 -14.30 -5.06 -2.58
C VAL A 70 -14.75 -5.46 -3.98
N THR A 71 -15.61 -6.48 -4.11
CA THR A 71 -16.13 -6.91 -5.41
C THR A 71 -16.86 -5.76 -6.12
N ALA A 72 -17.80 -5.12 -5.45
CA ALA A 72 -18.56 -4.00 -6.00
C ALA A 72 -17.66 -2.80 -6.37
N ALA A 73 -16.63 -2.53 -5.55
CA ALA A 73 -15.68 -1.45 -5.82
C ALA A 73 -14.82 -1.71 -7.07
N VAL A 74 -14.33 -2.94 -7.25
CA VAL A 74 -13.54 -3.33 -8.43
C VAL A 74 -14.42 -3.30 -9.70
N GLU A 75 -15.65 -3.78 -9.64
CA GLU A 75 -16.63 -3.69 -10.75
C GLU A 75 -16.89 -2.23 -11.13
N LYS A 76 -17.17 -1.36 -10.14
CA LYS A 76 -17.38 0.06 -10.36
C LYS A 76 -16.17 0.75 -10.97
N ALA A 77 -14.96 0.46 -10.46
CA ALA A 77 -13.71 1.00 -11.00
C ALA A 77 -13.49 0.57 -12.45
N THR A 78 -13.70 -0.71 -12.74
CA THR A 78 -13.54 -1.27 -14.08
C THR A 78 -14.55 -0.69 -15.07
N ALA A 79 -15.81 -0.54 -14.66
CA ALA A 79 -16.85 0.05 -15.51
C ALA A 79 -16.56 1.53 -15.83
N ALA A 80 -16.03 2.29 -14.88
CA ALA A 80 -15.76 3.71 -15.06
C ALA A 80 -14.46 4.04 -15.80
N LEU A 81 -13.40 3.26 -15.55
CA LEU A 81 -12.05 3.57 -16.02
C LEU A 81 -11.46 2.55 -17.00
N GLY A 82 -12.09 1.40 -17.15
CA GLY A 82 -11.58 0.29 -17.95
C GLY A 82 -10.82 -0.75 -17.11
N PRO A 83 -10.22 -1.77 -17.75
CA PRO A 83 -9.54 -2.85 -17.05
C PRO A 83 -8.38 -2.35 -16.18
N ILE A 84 -8.37 -2.78 -14.93
CA ILE A 84 -7.33 -2.42 -13.97
C ILE A 84 -6.06 -3.20 -14.34
N THR A 85 -4.98 -2.49 -14.62
CA THR A 85 -3.68 -3.05 -14.99
C THR A 85 -2.58 -2.74 -13.97
N VAL A 86 -2.87 -1.86 -13.00
CA VAL A 86 -2.00 -1.56 -11.85
C VAL A 86 -2.84 -1.67 -10.59
N LEU A 87 -2.33 -2.40 -9.60
CA LEU A 87 -2.89 -2.44 -8.25
C LEU A 87 -1.84 -1.96 -7.25
N PHE A 88 -2.10 -0.86 -6.55
CA PHE A 88 -1.37 -0.50 -5.35
C PHE A 88 -2.20 -0.91 -4.13
N ASN A 89 -1.88 -2.09 -3.61
CA ASN A 89 -2.55 -2.70 -2.46
C ASN A 89 -1.92 -2.16 -1.18
N HIS A 90 -2.42 -1.01 -0.72
CA HIS A 90 -1.78 -0.19 0.29
C HIS A 90 -2.56 -0.08 1.60
N ALA A 91 -3.89 -0.22 1.57
CA ALA A 91 -4.71 -0.08 2.77
C ALA A 91 -4.16 -0.93 3.93
N GLY A 92 -4.06 -0.31 5.10
CA GLY A 92 -3.56 -0.96 6.30
C GLY A 92 -3.57 -0.03 7.50
N THR A 93 -3.39 -0.61 8.69
CA THR A 93 -3.33 0.11 9.95
C THR A 93 -2.42 -0.62 10.94
N ILE A 94 -2.28 -0.10 12.15
CA ILE A 94 -1.40 -0.62 13.21
C ILE A 94 -2.12 -0.69 14.54
N VAL A 95 -1.79 -1.71 15.32
CA VAL A 95 -2.06 -1.83 16.77
C VAL A 95 -0.72 -1.84 17.47
N ILE A 96 -0.50 -0.89 18.39
CA ILE A 96 0.72 -0.75 19.20
C ILE A 96 0.33 -1.06 20.64
N LYS A 97 0.83 -2.17 21.17
CA LYS A 97 0.42 -2.67 22.46
C LYS A 97 1.38 -3.73 22.99
N PRO A 98 1.58 -3.84 24.31
CA PRO A 98 2.27 -4.99 24.89
C PRO A 98 1.61 -6.30 24.43
N PHE A 99 2.41 -7.29 24.04
CA PHE A 99 1.88 -8.53 23.46
C PHE A 99 0.87 -9.23 24.40
N LEU A 100 1.16 -9.27 25.70
CA LEU A 100 0.26 -9.93 26.69
C LEU A 100 -1.07 -9.20 26.90
N GLU A 101 -1.18 -7.96 26.41
CA GLU A 101 -2.42 -7.16 26.46
C GLU A 101 -3.17 -7.18 25.13
N THR A 102 -2.57 -7.73 24.08
CA THR A 102 -3.21 -7.87 22.77
C THR A 102 -4.34 -8.89 22.85
N THR A 103 -5.53 -8.50 22.44
CA THR A 103 -6.71 -9.37 22.44
C THR A 103 -6.85 -10.15 21.11
N GLU A 104 -7.53 -11.30 21.16
CA GLU A 104 -7.87 -12.07 19.96
C GLU A 104 -8.70 -11.24 18.96
N ALA A 105 -9.60 -10.38 19.45
CA ALA A 105 -10.39 -9.49 18.58
C ALA A 105 -9.51 -8.46 17.84
N GLU A 106 -8.50 -7.89 18.50
CA GLU A 106 -7.52 -7.01 17.84
C GLU A 106 -6.67 -7.77 16.81
N TRP A 107 -6.29 -9.00 17.15
CA TRP A 107 -5.57 -9.89 16.25
C TRP A 107 -6.38 -10.15 14.97
N ASP A 108 -7.61 -10.59 15.11
CA ASP A 108 -8.50 -10.89 13.99
C ASP A 108 -8.79 -9.66 13.15
N TRP A 109 -9.06 -8.53 13.81
CA TRP A 109 -9.33 -7.27 13.13
C TRP A 109 -8.13 -6.77 12.33
N LEU A 110 -6.92 -6.76 12.91
CA LEU A 110 -5.74 -6.28 12.20
C LEU A 110 -5.36 -7.19 11.03
N HIS A 111 -5.52 -8.52 11.20
CA HIS A 111 -5.34 -9.47 10.09
C HIS A 111 -6.39 -9.29 9.00
N ALA A 112 -7.64 -8.98 9.37
CA ALA A 112 -8.68 -8.68 8.38
C ALA A 112 -8.33 -7.44 7.55
N VAL A 113 -7.83 -6.38 8.20
CA VAL A 113 -7.48 -5.11 7.52
C VAL A 113 -6.18 -5.23 6.74
N ASN A 114 -5.10 -5.80 7.32
CA ASN A 114 -3.76 -5.76 6.71
C ASN A 114 -3.46 -6.95 5.79
N VAL A 115 -4.07 -8.13 6.04
CA VAL A 115 -3.72 -9.38 5.33
C VAL A 115 -4.87 -9.87 4.46
N LYS A 116 -6.06 -10.07 5.05
CA LYS A 116 -7.23 -10.54 4.30
C LYS A 116 -7.61 -9.56 3.18
N SER A 117 -7.49 -8.26 3.41
CA SER A 117 -7.71 -7.23 2.38
C SER A 117 -6.80 -7.42 1.16
N MET A 118 -5.51 -7.71 1.38
CA MET A 118 -4.56 -7.98 0.28
C MET A 118 -5.05 -9.13 -0.60
N PHE A 119 -5.52 -10.22 0.03
CA PHE A 119 -6.11 -11.35 -0.66
C PHE A 119 -7.39 -10.96 -1.41
N LEU A 120 -8.33 -10.27 -0.76
CA LEU A 120 -9.62 -9.93 -1.36
C LEU A 120 -9.47 -9.03 -2.58
N VAL A 121 -8.71 -7.92 -2.44
CA VAL A 121 -8.51 -6.95 -3.52
C VAL A 121 -7.73 -7.58 -4.67
N THR A 122 -6.64 -8.31 -4.38
CA THR A 122 -5.86 -9.00 -5.41
C THR A 122 -6.72 -10.01 -6.16
N LYS A 123 -7.48 -10.85 -5.45
CA LYS A 123 -8.35 -11.87 -6.05
C LYS A 123 -9.42 -11.25 -6.96
N ALA A 124 -9.98 -10.10 -6.57
CA ALA A 124 -10.99 -9.41 -7.37
C ALA A 124 -10.41 -8.78 -8.66
N VAL A 125 -9.17 -8.29 -8.61
CA VAL A 125 -8.52 -7.58 -9.75
C VAL A 125 -7.84 -8.54 -10.74
N LEU A 126 -7.23 -9.63 -10.25
CA LEU A 126 -6.41 -10.55 -11.04
C LEU A 126 -7.09 -11.08 -12.31
N PRO A 127 -8.37 -11.52 -12.32
CA PRO A 127 -9.00 -12.03 -13.54
C PRO A 127 -9.03 -10.99 -14.66
N GLY A 128 -9.33 -9.73 -14.32
CA GLY A 128 -9.33 -8.61 -15.27
C GLY A 128 -7.93 -8.27 -15.77
N MET A 129 -6.91 -8.28 -14.89
CA MET A 129 -5.51 -8.09 -15.28
C MET A 129 -5.04 -9.16 -16.27
N ILE A 130 -5.34 -10.42 -15.98
CA ILE A 130 -4.96 -11.54 -16.87
C ILE A 130 -5.65 -11.40 -18.22
N ALA A 131 -6.94 -11.06 -18.25
CA ALA A 131 -7.69 -10.85 -19.48
C ALA A 131 -7.17 -9.66 -20.30
N ALA A 132 -6.61 -8.65 -19.64
CA ALA A 132 -5.96 -7.49 -20.27
C ALA A 132 -4.52 -7.79 -20.77
N GLY A 133 -4.01 -9.01 -20.56
CA GLY A 133 -2.68 -9.43 -21.01
C GLY A 133 -1.57 -9.22 -19.96
N GLY A 134 -1.90 -8.87 -18.73
CA GLY A 134 -0.95 -8.72 -17.63
C GLY A 134 -1.16 -7.47 -16.79
N GLY A 135 -0.30 -7.28 -15.80
CA GLY A 135 -0.37 -6.12 -14.91
C GLY A 135 0.70 -6.11 -13.83
N SER A 136 0.69 -5.05 -13.03
CA SER A 136 1.60 -4.88 -11.90
C SER A 136 0.84 -4.71 -10.60
N ILE A 137 1.21 -5.50 -9.59
CA ILE A 137 0.72 -5.41 -8.22
C ILE A 137 1.86 -4.91 -7.34
N VAL A 138 1.62 -3.87 -6.56
CA VAL A 138 2.53 -3.38 -5.53
C VAL A 138 1.83 -3.49 -4.19
N CYS A 139 2.40 -4.23 -3.25
CA CYS A 139 1.88 -4.37 -1.89
C CYS A 139 2.66 -3.48 -0.92
N THR A 140 2.01 -2.90 0.07
CA THR A 140 2.70 -2.16 1.13
C THR A 140 2.99 -3.09 2.31
N SER A 141 4.24 -3.56 2.39
CA SER A 141 4.80 -4.23 3.55
C SER A 141 5.35 -3.18 4.56
N SER A 142 6.45 -3.43 5.20
CA SER A 142 7.14 -2.56 6.16
C SER A 142 8.56 -3.06 6.41
N ILE A 143 9.42 -2.24 7.00
CA ILE A 143 10.64 -2.72 7.69
C ILE A 143 10.29 -3.75 8.76
N SER A 144 9.14 -3.63 9.42
CA SER A 144 8.59 -4.54 10.43
C SER A 144 8.34 -5.97 9.93
N ALA A 145 8.43 -6.21 8.62
CA ALA A 145 8.39 -7.57 8.06
C ALA A 145 9.69 -8.35 8.25
N VAL A 146 10.80 -7.67 8.56
CA VAL A 146 12.15 -8.26 8.70
C VAL A 146 12.88 -7.80 9.97
N ALA A 147 12.44 -6.69 10.58
CA ALA A 147 12.99 -6.15 11.81
C ALA A 147 11.84 -6.05 12.84
N GLY A 148 11.94 -6.79 13.95
CA GLY A 148 10.93 -6.76 15.00
C GLY A 148 10.96 -5.45 15.78
N THR A 149 9.79 -4.85 15.99
CA THR A 149 9.63 -3.63 16.78
C THR A 149 8.95 -3.97 18.13
N PRO A 150 9.47 -3.50 19.26
CA PRO A 150 8.77 -3.66 20.53
C PRO A 150 7.34 -3.10 20.46
N MET A 151 6.39 -3.75 21.13
CA MET A 151 4.97 -3.38 21.17
C MET A 151 4.21 -3.57 19.84
N GLU A 152 4.83 -4.11 18.78
CA GLU A 152 4.24 -4.25 17.45
C GLU A 152 4.12 -5.71 16.98
N VAL A 153 4.22 -6.71 17.85
CA VAL A 153 4.19 -8.14 17.47
C VAL A 153 3.04 -8.47 16.52
N LEU A 154 1.84 -7.92 16.77
CA LEU A 154 0.69 -8.12 15.92
C LEU A 154 0.88 -7.48 14.53
N TYR A 155 1.38 -6.24 14.49
CA TYR A 155 1.64 -5.53 13.24
C TYR A 155 2.74 -6.22 12.43
N ASP A 156 3.87 -6.57 13.06
CA ASP A 156 5.00 -7.24 12.44
C ASP A 156 4.57 -8.55 11.76
N THR A 157 3.72 -9.35 12.43
CA THR A 157 3.19 -10.59 11.84
C THR A 157 2.34 -10.32 10.60
N THR A 158 1.51 -9.26 10.61
CA THR A 158 0.72 -8.91 9.42
C THR A 158 1.62 -8.46 8.27
N LYS A 159 2.70 -7.72 8.55
CA LYS A 159 3.63 -7.23 7.51
C LYS A 159 4.53 -8.34 6.98
N GLY A 160 4.92 -9.29 7.82
CA GLY A 160 5.56 -10.54 7.40
C GLY A 160 4.69 -11.36 6.46
N ALA A 161 3.37 -11.46 6.75
CA ALA A 161 2.41 -12.14 5.88
C ALA A 161 2.31 -11.45 4.50
N VAL A 162 2.20 -10.11 4.45
CA VAL A 162 2.17 -9.34 3.19
C VAL A 162 3.47 -9.52 2.40
N HIS A 163 4.61 -9.57 3.10
CA HIS A 163 5.93 -9.80 2.52
C HIS A 163 5.96 -11.10 1.71
N MET A 164 5.50 -12.22 2.30
CA MET A 164 5.47 -13.51 1.61
C MET A 164 4.33 -13.58 0.58
N PHE A 165 3.18 -12.95 0.83
CA PHE A 165 2.08 -12.88 -0.12
C PHE A 165 2.52 -12.31 -1.47
N ALA A 166 3.27 -11.20 -1.47
CA ALA A 166 3.78 -10.60 -2.70
C ALA A 166 4.66 -11.56 -3.51
N ARG A 167 5.54 -12.33 -2.85
CA ARG A 167 6.38 -13.35 -3.49
C ARG A 167 5.57 -14.48 -4.09
N ALA A 168 4.59 -14.98 -3.34
CA ALA A 168 3.76 -16.10 -3.78
C ALA A 168 2.97 -15.73 -5.04
N ILE A 169 2.31 -14.57 -5.05
CA ILE A 169 1.59 -14.06 -6.24
C ILE A 169 2.56 -13.85 -7.42
N ALA A 170 3.74 -13.31 -7.17
CA ALA A 170 4.75 -13.09 -8.21
C ALA A 170 5.15 -14.39 -8.92
N VAL A 171 5.34 -15.47 -8.17
CA VAL A 171 5.74 -16.77 -8.72
C VAL A 171 4.57 -17.46 -9.42
N GLU A 172 3.39 -17.44 -8.81
CA GLU A 172 2.21 -18.15 -9.32
C GLU A 172 1.69 -17.58 -10.64
N PHE A 173 1.76 -16.25 -10.83
CA PHE A 173 1.16 -15.57 -11.98
C PHE A 173 2.16 -14.98 -12.98
N ARG A 174 3.48 -15.24 -12.84
CA ARG A 174 4.49 -14.70 -13.77
C ARG A 174 4.24 -15.08 -15.23
N ASP A 175 3.80 -16.32 -15.45
CA ASP A 175 3.52 -16.83 -16.81
C ASP A 175 2.21 -16.28 -17.40
N ARG A 176 1.49 -15.47 -16.61
CA ARG A 176 0.28 -14.74 -17.01
C ARG A 176 0.55 -13.25 -17.20
N GLY A 177 1.81 -12.85 -17.24
CA GLY A 177 2.23 -11.45 -17.39
C GLY A 177 2.00 -10.57 -16.15
N ILE A 178 1.82 -11.18 -14.96
CA ILE A 178 1.62 -10.46 -13.70
C ILE A 178 2.95 -10.34 -12.97
N ARG A 179 3.27 -9.11 -12.55
CA ARG A 179 4.34 -8.84 -11.58
C ARG A 179 3.71 -8.50 -10.24
N CYS A 180 4.30 -8.96 -9.16
CA CYS A 180 3.91 -8.57 -7.81
C CYS A 180 5.14 -8.30 -6.98
N ASN A 181 5.23 -7.09 -6.41
CA ASN A 181 6.35 -6.65 -5.60
C ASN A 181 5.84 -5.96 -4.34
N ALA A 182 6.70 -5.74 -3.36
CA ALA A 182 6.35 -4.96 -2.17
C ALA A 182 7.25 -3.74 -2.02
N VAL A 183 6.68 -2.62 -1.57
CA VAL A 183 7.42 -1.52 -0.95
C VAL A 183 7.44 -1.75 0.56
N CYS A 184 8.59 -1.50 1.18
CA CYS A 184 8.82 -1.70 2.61
C CYS A 184 9.29 -0.38 3.24
N PRO A 185 8.35 0.50 3.63
CA PRO A 185 8.71 1.78 4.24
C PRO A 185 9.31 1.61 5.63
N GLY A 186 10.21 2.54 6.01
CA GLY A 186 10.57 2.82 7.40
C GLY A 186 9.59 3.81 8.03
N PHE A 187 10.09 4.64 8.96
CA PHE A 187 9.31 5.74 9.55
C PHE A 187 9.05 6.82 8.51
N ILE A 188 7.77 7.06 8.21
CA ILE A 188 7.33 8.00 7.16
C ILE A 188 6.40 9.05 7.76
N GLU A 189 6.63 10.32 7.43
CA GLU A 189 5.82 11.47 7.84
C GLU A 189 4.42 11.40 7.19
N THR A 190 3.52 10.73 7.90
CA THR A 190 2.11 10.56 7.55
C THR A 190 1.28 10.59 8.83
N PRO A 191 -0.05 10.82 8.76
CA PRO A 191 -0.90 10.70 9.95
C PRO A 191 -0.75 9.35 10.67
N HIS A 192 -0.56 8.27 9.91
CA HIS A 192 -0.29 6.93 10.45
C HIS A 192 1.06 6.86 11.16
N GLY A 193 2.15 7.24 10.50
CA GLY A 193 3.51 7.15 11.06
C GLY A 193 3.72 8.09 12.26
N LEU A 194 3.13 9.30 12.23
CA LEU A 194 3.18 10.20 13.38
C LEU A 194 2.40 9.67 14.59
N ARG A 195 1.28 8.96 14.35
CA ARG A 195 0.56 8.23 15.40
C ARG A 195 1.41 7.10 15.97
N GLU A 196 2.03 6.31 15.11
CA GLU A 196 2.92 5.21 15.48
C GLU A 196 4.04 5.68 16.42
N VAL A 197 4.78 6.71 16.02
CA VAL A 197 5.85 7.30 16.85
C VAL A 197 5.31 7.75 18.20
N ARG A 198 4.20 8.49 18.22
CA ARG A 198 3.59 8.96 19.48
C ARG A 198 3.18 7.81 20.40
N ASP A 199 2.54 6.78 19.85
CA ASP A 199 1.99 5.67 20.62
C ASP A 199 3.14 4.77 21.15
N LEU A 200 4.21 4.56 20.40
CA LEU A 200 5.43 3.89 20.84
C LEU A 200 6.12 4.67 22.00
N GLN A 201 6.26 5.99 21.85
CA GLN A 201 6.83 6.84 22.90
C GLN A 201 6.01 6.77 24.19
N ALA A 202 4.69 6.76 24.09
CA ALA A 202 3.79 6.64 25.24
C ALA A 202 3.97 5.30 25.99
N LEU A 203 4.44 4.26 25.31
CA LEU A 203 4.77 2.94 25.87
C LEU A 203 6.25 2.79 26.28
N GLY A 204 7.02 3.89 26.24
CA GLY A 204 8.41 3.90 26.67
C GLY A 204 9.43 3.36 25.65
N VAL A 205 9.03 3.16 24.41
CA VAL A 205 9.95 2.81 23.31
C VAL A 205 10.67 4.08 22.84
N ASP A 206 11.99 4.05 22.75
CA ASP A 206 12.75 5.20 22.27
C ASP A 206 12.66 5.29 20.74
N VAL A 207 11.72 6.08 20.29
CA VAL A 207 11.56 6.56 18.90
C VAL A 207 11.63 8.09 18.88
N SER A 208 12.52 8.65 19.70
CA SER A 208 12.85 10.07 19.66
C SER A 208 13.42 10.48 18.30
N GLU A 209 13.40 11.77 18.01
CA GLU A 209 14.03 12.27 16.77
C GLU A 209 15.50 11.84 16.65
N ALA A 210 16.22 11.84 17.79
CA ALA A 210 17.61 11.39 17.84
C ALA A 210 17.75 9.89 17.54
N ALA A 211 16.85 9.04 18.05
CA ALA A 211 16.85 7.61 17.79
C ALA A 211 16.51 7.31 16.32
N ILE A 212 15.49 7.96 15.76
CA ILE A 212 15.14 7.84 14.35
C ILE A 212 16.28 8.37 13.45
N MET A 213 16.91 9.49 13.83
CA MET A 213 18.06 10.04 13.14
C MET A 213 19.24 9.04 13.12
N ALA A 214 19.51 8.39 14.24
CA ALA A 214 20.57 7.38 14.33
C ALA A 214 20.28 6.13 13.48
N ALA A 215 19.02 5.68 13.45
CA ALA A 215 18.62 4.44 12.76
C ALA A 215 18.33 4.65 11.27
N GLN A 216 17.69 5.76 10.89
CA GLN A 216 17.18 6.01 9.54
C GLN A 216 17.69 7.34 8.93
N GLY A 217 18.42 8.14 9.67
CA GLY A 217 18.92 9.45 9.22
C GLY A 217 17.88 10.57 9.23
N ARG A 218 16.61 10.31 8.98
CA ARG A 218 15.45 11.20 9.09
C ARG A 218 14.14 10.44 8.89
N ILE A 219 13.04 11.04 9.26
CA ILE A 219 11.72 10.54 8.84
C ILE A 219 11.59 10.75 7.31
N GLY A 220 11.14 9.70 6.61
CA GLY A 220 10.89 9.71 5.17
C GLY A 220 9.61 10.49 4.82
N LYS A 221 9.48 10.92 3.57
CA LYS A 221 8.27 11.59 3.08
C LYS A 221 7.37 10.61 2.34
N ALA A 222 6.06 10.82 2.40
CA ALA A 222 5.08 9.99 1.70
C ALA A 222 5.36 9.86 0.19
N VAL A 223 5.82 10.95 -0.45
CA VAL A 223 6.15 10.97 -1.88
C VAL A 223 7.34 10.06 -2.23
N GLU A 224 8.28 9.82 -1.31
CA GLU A 224 9.43 8.94 -1.56
C GLU A 224 8.99 7.48 -1.68
N VAL A 225 8.02 7.06 -0.87
CA VAL A 225 7.38 5.74 -1.00
C VAL A 225 6.52 5.66 -2.26
N ALA A 226 5.77 6.72 -2.58
CA ALA A 226 4.97 6.78 -3.80
C ALA A 226 5.84 6.68 -5.07
N GLN A 227 7.05 7.26 -5.08
CA GLN A 227 8.01 7.14 -6.19
C GLN A 227 8.52 5.70 -6.36
N ALA A 228 8.82 5.01 -5.25
CA ALA A 228 9.20 3.60 -5.29
C ALA A 228 8.05 2.71 -5.79
N ALA A 229 6.83 2.96 -5.33
CA ALA A 229 5.63 2.27 -5.81
C ALA A 229 5.37 2.55 -7.30
N LEU A 230 5.57 3.77 -7.77
CA LEU A 230 5.47 4.15 -9.17
C LEU A 230 6.48 3.38 -10.05
N PHE A 231 7.74 3.28 -9.61
CA PHE A 231 8.74 2.48 -10.32
C PHE A 231 8.28 1.04 -10.46
N LEU A 232 7.88 0.38 -9.37
CA LEU A 232 7.42 -1.00 -9.39
C LEU A 232 6.14 -1.20 -10.21
N ALA A 233 5.26 -0.20 -10.26
CA ALA A 233 4.02 -0.20 -11.05
C ALA A 233 4.27 -0.03 -12.56
N SER A 234 5.35 0.65 -12.94
CA SER A 234 5.67 1.01 -14.32
C SER A 234 6.37 -0.13 -15.09
N ASP A 235 6.48 0.04 -16.41
CA ASP A 235 7.18 -0.90 -17.28
C ASP A 235 8.71 -0.83 -17.13
N GLU A 236 9.23 0.19 -16.45
CA GLU A 236 10.65 0.25 -16.06
C GLU A 236 11.06 -0.92 -15.16
N ALA A 237 10.10 -1.43 -14.37
CA ALA A 237 10.28 -2.59 -13.52
C ALA A 237 9.88 -3.92 -14.20
N SER A 238 9.91 -4.00 -15.55
CA SER A 238 9.43 -5.16 -16.33
C SER A 238 10.12 -6.49 -15.97
N PHE A 239 11.34 -6.45 -15.45
CA PHE A 239 12.08 -7.65 -15.00
C PHE A 239 12.24 -7.71 -13.46
N VAL A 240 11.48 -6.88 -12.72
CA VAL A 240 11.45 -6.87 -11.24
C VAL A 240 10.17 -7.56 -10.78
N ASN A 241 10.29 -8.75 -10.21
CA ASN A 241 9.16 -9.56 -9.76
C ASN A 241 9.50 -10.32 -8.47
N GLY A 242 8.63 -10.24 -7.48
CA GLY A 242 8.83 -10.87 -6.17
C GLY A 242 9.83 -10.14 -5.25
N THR A 243 10.21 -8.90 -5.59
CA THR A 243 11.15 -8.11 -4.78
C THR A 243 10.46 -7.40 -3.62
N HIS A 244 11.26 -7.10 -2.61
CA HIS A 244 10.92 -6.22 -1.51
C HIS A 244 11.84 -5.01 -1.58
N LEU A 245 11.27 -3.86 -1.97
CA LEU A 245 12.01 -2.60 -2.10
C LEU A 245 11.88 -1.82 -0.79
N PHE A 246 12.94 -1.82 0.01
CA PHE A 246 13.01 -1.03 1.23
C PHE A 246 13.15 0.45 0.90
N VAL A 247 12.35 1.27 1.57
CA VAL A 247 12.33 2.74 1.46
C VAL A 247 12.51 3.28 2.88
N ASP A 248 13.69 3.05 3.42
CA ASP A 248 14.01 3.17 4.85
C ASP A 248 15.37 3.82 5.12
N ASN A 249 16.00 4.38 4.07
CA ASN A 249 17.32 5.00 4.14
C ASN A 249 18.39 4.13 4.81
N GLY A 250 18.32 2.80 4.60
CA GLY A 250 19.32 1.86 5.11
C GLY A 250 19.05 1.33 6.52
N PHE A 251 17.90 1.62 7.12
CA PHE A 251 17.53 1.11 8.44
C PHE A 251 17.69 -0.42 8.56
N THR A 252 17.28 -1.16 7.54
CA THR A 252 17.36 -2.64 7.53
C THR A 252 18.64 -3.19 6.89
N ALA A 253 19.56 -2.33 6.48
CA ALA A 253 20.80 -2.77 5.80
C ALA A 253 21.96 -3.10 6.75
N ILE A 254 21.78 -2.88 8.05
CA ILE A 254 22.79 -3.08 9.11
C ILE A 254 22.30 -4.07 10.16
#